data_082240e69327fa1c0c25200492e1f577
#
_entry.id   082240e69327fa1c0c25200492e1f577
#
_cell.length_a   1.000
_cell.length_b   1.000
_cell.length_c   1.000
_cell.angle_alpha   90.00
_cell.angle_beta   90.00
_cell.angle_gamma   90.00
#
_symmetry.space_group_name_H-M   'P 1'
#
loop_
_entity.id
_entity.type
_entity.pdbx_description
1 polymer ?
#
loop_
_entity_poly.entity_id
_entity_poly.type
_entity_poly.pdbx_seq_one_letter_code
_entity_poly.pdbx_strand_id
1 'polypeptide(L)'
;MGRVDYLAMKTDVDTVALVNSDVEELKIAAKKLVSDISKLGGLGFGVSFVKWMASFAAIYLLILDRTNWRTKMLTSLLIPYIFLTLPGVIFNFLSGDVGKWIAFVAVVLRLFFPKHFPDWLELPGSLILLLVVSPHFLVHHIRGTWIGSVISLFIGCYLLQEHIRVSGGFRNSFTQPRGVSNTVGIILLLVYPVWALIIRVA
;
A
#
# COMPACT_ATOMS: atom_id res chain seq x y z
N MET A 1 -17.24 -38.83 50.00
CA MET A 1 -15.89 -38.54 49.54
C MET A 1 -15.82 -38.66 48.02
N GLY A 2 -16.19 -37.59 47.31
CA GLY A 2 -16.30 -37.54 45.87
C GLY A 2 -14.95 -37.17 45.25
N ARG A 3 -14.46 -38.03 44.40
CA ARG A 3 -13.24 -37.87 43.62
C ARG A 3 -13.57 -36.96 42.43
N VAL A 4 -13.01 -35.79 42.41
CA VAL A 4 -13.12 -34.86 41.28
C VAL A 4 -12.11 -35.33 40.24
N ASP A 5 -12.60 -36.01 39.19
CA ASP A 5 -11.80 -36.30 38.01
C ASP A 5 -11.53 -35.00 37.27
N TYR A 6 -10.32 -34.51 37.37
CA TYR A 6 -9.85 -33.45 36.47
C TYR A 6 -9.85 -34.01 35.05
N LEU A 7 -10.68 -33.42 34.19
CA LEU A 7 -10.63 -33.61 32.75
C LEU A 7 -9.21 -33.25 32.28
N ALA A 8 -8.35 -34.26 32.22
CA ALA A 8 -7.10 -34.18 31.51
C ALA A 8 -7.47 -33.90 30.04
N MET A 9 -7.16 -32.71 29.58
CA MET A 9 -7.30 -32.30 28.21
C MET A 9 -6.40 -33.24 27.39
N LYS A 10 -7.00 -34.29 26.83
CA LYS A 10 -6.33 -35.21 25.95
C LYS A 10 -6.04 -34.40 24.69
N THR A 11 -4.81 -33.89 24.60
CA THR A 11 -4.32 -33.26 23.38
C THR A 11 -4.34 -34.37 22.33
N ASP A 12 -5.30 -34.31 21.43
CA ASP A 12 -5.43 -35.29 20.35
C ASP A 12 -4.12 -35.31 19.57
N VAL A 13 -3.48 -36.48 19.57
CA VAL A 13 -2.24 -36.73 18.83
C VAL A 13 -2.43 -36.36 17.34
N ASP A 14 -3.67 -36.51 16.84
CA ASP A 14 -4.06 -36.12 15.48
C ASP A 14 -3.99 -34.60 15.23
N THR A 15 -4.35 -33.76 16.21
CA THR A 15 -4.23 -32.29 16.04
C THR A 15 -2.78 -31.84 16.05
N VAL A 16 -1.91 -32.47 16.83
CA VAL A 16 -0.47 -32.19 16.81
C VAL A 16 0.17 -32.64 15.48
N ALA A 17 -0.27 -33.78 14.95
CA ALA A 17 0.20 -34.26 13.65
C ALA A 17 -0.25 -33.33 12.50
N LEU A 18 -1.49 -32.83 12.53
CA LEU A 18 -2.00 -31.84 11.56
C LEU A 18 -1.23 -30.52 11.65
N VAL A 19 -1.02 -29.98 12.85
CA VAL A 19 -0.26 -28.74 13.03
C VAL A 19 1.18 -28.91 12.55
N ASN A 20 1.81 -30.07 12.80
CA ASN A 20 3.15 -30.32 12.31
C ASN A 20 3.22 -30.45 10.79
N SER A 21 2.20 -31.05 10.14
CA SER A 21 2.13 -31.10 8.67
C SER A 21 1.96 -29.71 8.06
N ASP A 22 1.10 -28.87 8.65
CA ASP A 22 0.88 -27.49 8.21
C ASP A 22 2.15 -26.64 8.38
N VAL A 23 2.90 -26.84 9.46
CA VAL A 23 4.20 -26.17 9.70
C VAL A 23 5.25 -26.63 8.68
N GLU A 24 5.28 -27.90 8.33
CA GLU A 24 6.20 -28.40 7.29
C GLU A 24 5.82 -27.88 5.90
N GLU A 25 4.54 -27.84 5.56
CA GLU A 25 4.07 -27.21 4.31
C GLU A 25 4.42 -25.72 4.25
N LEU A 26 4.27 -25.00 5.36
CA LEU A 26 4.67 -23.60 5.49
C LEU A 26 6.18 -23.41 5.31
N LYS A 27 7.00 -24.31 5.87
CA LYS A 27 8.46 -24.32 5.66
C LYS A 27 8.84 -24.60 4.22
N ILE A 28 8.17 -25.55 3.56
CA ILE A 28 8.41 -25.89 2.16
C ILE A 28 8.01 -24.70 1.27
N ALA A 29 6.84 -24.11 1.51
CA ALA A 29 6.39 -22.92 0.82
C ALA A 29 7.35 -21.72 1.02
N ALA A 30 7.82 -21.50 2.24
CA ALA A 30 8.81 -20.46 2.55
C ALA A 30 10.16 -20.72 1.86
N LYS A 31 10.66 -21.97 1.88
CA LYS A 31 11.90 -22.35 1.15
C LYS A 31 11.75 -22.19 -0.35
N LYS A 32 10.61 -22.58 -0.91
CA LYS A 32 10.30 -22.40 -2.33
C LYS A 32 10.26 -20.91 -2.69
N LEU A 33 9.63 -20.09 -1.87
CA LEU A 33 9.55 -18.65 -2.04
C LEU A 33 10.95 -18.01 -2.00
N VAL A 34 11.80 -18.39 -1.04
CA VAL A 34 13.20 -17.93 -0.94
C VAL A 34 14.03 -18.43 -2.15
N SER A 35 13.85 -19.68 -2.59
CA SER A 35 14.51 -20.23 -3.76
C SER A 35 14.06 -19.53 -5.06
N ASP A 36 12.78 -19.24 -5.21
CA ASP A 36 12.23 -18.54 -6.38
C ASP A 36 12.66 -17.07 -6.38
N ILE A 37 12.75 -16.43 -5.22
CA ILE A 37 13.34 -15.09 -5.04
C ILE A 37 14.82 -15.09 -5.43
N SER A 38 15.57 -16.12 -5.06
CA SER A 38 17.00 -16.20 -5.40
C SER A 38 17.24 -16.55 -6.88
N LYS A 39 16.31 -17.30 -7.52
CA LYS A 39 16.37 -17.66 -8.95
C LYS A 39 15.89 -16.52 -9.87
N LEU A 40 14.92 -15.70 -9.42
CA LEU A 40 14.44 -14.53 -10.16
C LEU A 40 15.46 -13.36 -10.18
N GLY A 41 16.66 -13.60 -9.68
CA GLY A 41 17.73 -12.60 -9.64
C GLY A 41 17.31 -11.35 -8.85
N GLY A 42 18.21 -10.77 -8.08
CA GLY A 42 17.95 -9.64 -7.19
C GLY A 42 17.19 -8.43 -7.78
N LEU A 43 17.04 -8.38 -9.11
CA LEU A 43 16.35 -7.32 -9.84
C LEU A 43 14.81 -7.37 -9.64
N GLY A 44 14.19 -8.56 -9.76
CA GLY A 44 12.74 -8.70 -9.58
C GLY A 44 12.30 -8.49 -8.13
N PHE A 45 13.10 -8.98 -7.18
CA PHE A 45 12.89 -8.72 -5.76
C PHE A 45 13.04 -7.24 -5.45
N GLY A 46 14.07 -6.59 -6.02
CA GLY A 46 14.28 -5.16 -5.86
C GLY A 46 13.07 -4.33 -6.30
N VAL A 47 12.45 -4.63 -7.45
CA VAL A 47 11.23 -3.94 -7.92
C VAL A 47 10.08 -4.12 -6.95
N SER A 48 9.83 -5.36 -6.51
CA SER A 48 8.74 -5.64 -5.56
C SER A 48 8.97 -4.93 -4.23
N PHE A 49 10.18 -4.98 -3.69
CA PHE A 49 10.53 -4.31 -2.44
C PHE A 49 10.36 -2.78 -2.55
N VAL A 50 10.90 -2.18 -3.61
CA VAL A 50 10.78 -0.73 -3.84
C VAL A 50 9.32 -0.32 -4.06
N LYS A 51 8.52 -1.18 -4.71
CA LYS A 51 7.08 -0.97 -4.85
C LYS A 51 6.36 -0.95 -3.50
N TRP A 52 6.69 -1.85 -2.58
CA TRP A 52 6.17 -1.87 -1.23
C TRP A 52 6.57 -0.59 -0.48
N MET A 53 7.85 -0.20 -0.54
CA MET A 53 8.36 1.02 0.09
C MET A 53 7.63 2.27 -0.41
N ALA A 54 7.47 2.40 -1.73
CA ALA A 54 6.75 3.52 -2.33
C ALA A 54 5.27 3.56 -1.92
N SER A 55 4.61 2.41 -1.86
CA SER A 55 3.22 2.33 -1.43
C SER A 55 3.03 2.74 0.03
N PHE A 56 3.90 2.27 0.92
CA PHE A 56 3.87 2.68 2.33
C PHE A 56 4.18 4.17 2.49
N ALA A 57 5.17 4.70 1.76
CA ALA A 57 5.47 6.13 1.78
C ALA A 57 4.27 6.97 1.29
N ALA A 58 3.58 6.52 0.23
CA ALA A 58 2.39 7.20 -0.28
C ALA A 58 1.22 7.16 0.73
N ILE A 59 0.98 6.01 1.38
CA ILE A 59 -0.04 5.89 2.42
C ILE A 59 0.32 6.75 3.64
N TYR A 60 1.60 6.78 4.03
CA TYR A 60 2.07 7.65 5.09
C TYR A 60 1.79 9.12 4.77
N LEU A 61 2.14 9.59 3.58
CA LEU A 61 1.87 10.96 3.15
C LEU A 61 0.36 11.25 3.06
N LEU A 62 -0.44 10.27 2.63
CA LEU A 62 -1.89 10.44 2.52
C LEU A 62 -2.58 10.58 3.88
N ILE A 63 -2.16 9.80 4.88
CA ILE A 63 -2.86 9.68 6.17
C ILE A 63 -2.22 10.56 7.23
N LEU A 64 -0.90 10.51 7.38
CA LEU A 64 -0.19 11.11 8.51
C LEU A 64 0.25 12.56 8.26
N ASP A 65 0.59 12.90 7.04
CA ASP A 65 1.14 14.22 6.71
C ASP A 65 0.14 15.20 6.08
N ARG A 66 -1.12 14.81 6.05
CA ARG A 66 -2.23 15.60 5.51
C ARG A 66 -2.34 17.02 6.10
N THR A 67 -1.93 17.21 7.33
CA THR A 67 -2.10 18.47 8.06
C THR A 67 -1.20 19.61 7.58
N ASN A 68 -0.18 19.28 6.79
CA ASN A 68 0.87 20.24 6.41
C ASN A 68 0.81 20.70 4.93
N TRP A 69 -0.05 20.11 4.12
CA TRP A 69 -0.17 20.46 2.71
C TRP A 69 -1.22 21.56 2.54
N ARG A 70 -0.78 22.74 2.10
CA ARG A 70 -1.65 23.91 1.87
C ARG A 70 -2.69 23.68 0.77
N THR A 71 -2.49 22.71 -0.10
CA THR A 71 -3.37 22.40 -1.23
C THR A 71 -3.90 20.97 -1.16
N LYS A 72 -5.22 20.80 -1.07
CA LYS A 72 -5.91 19.49 -1.12
C LYS A 72 -5.58 18.71 -2.41
N MET A 73 -5.18 19.40 -3.48
CA MET A 73 -4.85 18.82 -4.77
C MET A 73 -3.62 17.90 -4.71
N LEU A 74 -2.60 18.26 -3.93
CA LEU A 74 -1.40 17.44 -3.76
C LEU A 74 -1.72 16.11 -3.10
N THR A 75 -2.53 16.14 -2.06
CA THR A 75 -2.95 14.92 -1.35
C THR A 75 -3.86 14.06 -2.23
N SER A 76 -4.70 14.68 -3.09
CA SER A 76 -5.57 13.94 -4.01
C SER A 76 -4.79 13.18 -5.08
N LEU A 77 -3.64 13.68 -5.53
CA LEU A 77 -2.77 12.98 -6.49
C LEU A 77 -2.10 11.73 -5.93
N LEU A 78 -2.03 11.60 -4.61
CA LEU A 78 -1.57 10.36 -3.98
C LEU A 78 -2.55 9.20 -4.21
N ILE A 79 -3.84 9.46 -4.39
CA ILE A 79 -4.87 8.44 -4.63
C ILE A 79 -4.56 7.64 -5.91
N PRO A 80 -4.46 8.27 -7.11
CA PRO A 80 -4.10 7.53 -8.31
C PRO A 80 -2.69 6.95 -8.25
N TYR A 81 -1.75 7.60 -7.57
CA TYR A 81 -0.42 7.04 -7.35
C TYR A 81 -0.48 5.72 -6.58
N ILE A 82 -1.18 5.68 -5.44
CA ILE A 82 -1.35 4.47 -4.62
C ILE A 82 -2.07 3.39 -5.43
N PHE A 83 -3.12 3.76 -6.17
CA PHE A 83 -3.83 2.82 -7.04
C PHE A 83 -2.89 2.09 -8.01
N LEU A 84 -1.94 2.79 -8.63
CA LEU A 84 -0.99 2.24 -9.58
C LEU A 84 0.11 1.41 -8.91
N THR A 85 0.59 1.84 -7.74
CA THR A 85 1.78 1.27 -7.10
C THR A 85 1.46 0.24 -6.03
N LEU A 86 0.22 0.16 -5.53
CA LEU A 86 -0.17 -0.76 -4.47
C LEU A 86 0.22 -2.21 -4.81
N PRO A 87 0.85 -2.97 -3.92
CA PRO A 87 1.16 -4.38 -4.15
C PRO A 87 -0.09 -5.21 -4.44
N GLY A 88 0.04 -6.23 -5.31
CA GLY A 88 -1.08 -7.07 -5.75
C GLY A 88 -1.85 -7.71 -4.60
N VAL A 89 -1.14 -8.14 -3.56
CA VAL A 89 -1.74 -8.77 -2.38
C VAL A 89 -2.71 -7.83 -1.67
N ILE A 90 -2.26 -6.59 -1.38
CA ILE A 90 -3.10 -5.58 -0.72
C ILE A 90 -4.22 -5.14 -1.66
N PHE A 91 -3.92 -4.97 -2.95
CA PHE A 91 -4.93 -4.60 -3.94
C PHE A 91 -6.07 -5.62 -3.98
N ASN A 92 -5.76 -6.91 -4.10
CA ASN A 92 -6.76 -7.97 -4.17
C ASN A 92 -7.57 -8.08 -2.87
N PHE A 93 -6.94 -7.85 -1.73
CA PHE A 93 -7.63 -7.81 -0.44
C PHE A 93 -8.62 -6.63 -0.37
N LEU A 94 -8.17 -5.42 -0.75
CA LEU A 94 -9.00 -4.22 -0.69
C LEU A 94 -10.02 -4.12 -1.84
N SER A 95 -9.80 -4.76 -2.98
CA SER A 95 -10.79 -4.84 -4.07
C SER A 95 -11.80 -5.98 -3.87
N GLY A 96 -11.53 -6.88 -2.93
CA GLY A 96 -12.41 -7.99 -2.56
C GLY A 96 -13.61 -7.56 -1.70
N ASP A 97 -14.22 -8.53 -1.04
CA ASP A 97 -15.44 -8.30 -0.23
C ASP A 97 -15.19 -7.38 0.95
N VAL A 98 -14.00 -7.44 1.56
CA VAL A 98 -13.61 -6.56 2.66
C VAL A 98 -13.64 -5.09 2.23
N GLY A 99 -13.04 -4.78 1.09
CA GLY A 99 -13.05 -3.42 0.56
C GLY A 99 -14.44 -2.93 0.16
N LYS A 100 -15.29 -3.81 -0.38
CA LYS A 100 -16.69 -3.49 -0.68
C LYS A 100 -17.46 -3.10 0.58
N TRP A 101 -17.28 -3.83 1.70
CA TRP A 101 -17.88 -3.51 2.98
C TRP A 101 -17.36 -2.17 3.52
N ILE A 102 -16.07 -1.92 3.48
CA ILE A 102 -15.48 -0.65 3.93
C ILE A 102 -15.99 0.50 3.07
N ALA A 103 -16.02 0.35 1.75
CA ALA A 103 -16.55 1.35 0.82
C ALA A 103 -18.05 1.62 1.09
N PHE A 104 -18.83 0.59 1.28
CA PHE A 104 -20.26 0.71 1.61
C PHE A 104 -20.46 1.51 2.89
N VAL A 105 -19.78 1.14 3.99
CA VAL A 105 -19.86 1.85 5.26
C VAL A 105 -19.41 3.30 5.12
N ALA A 106 -18.31 3.57 4.41
CA ALA A 106 -17.81 4.94 4.19
C ALA A 106 -18.82 5.80 3.42
N VAL A 107 -19.46 5.25 2.39
CA VAL A 107 -20.49 5.94 1.60
C VAL A 107 -21.74 6.21 2.44
N VAL A 108 -22.20 5.22 3.20
CA VAL A 108 -23.36 5.36 4.10
C VAL A 108 -23.08 6.45 5.16
N LEU A 109 -21.93 6.40 5.81
CA LEU A 109 -21.57 7.41 6.81
C LEU A 109 -21.46 8.81 6.17
N ARG A 110 -20.89 8.93 4.99
CA ARG A 110 -20.78 10.22 4.28
C ARG A 110 -22.15 10.77 3.89
N LEU A 111 -23.08 9.89 3.47
CA LEU A 111 -24.39 10.28 2.99
C LEU A 111 -25.34 10.66 4.14
N PHE A 112 -25.41 9.82 5.18
CA PHE A 112 -26.38 10.01 6.27
C PHE A 112 -25.85 10.86 7.42
N PHE A 113 -24.53 10.88 7.64
CA PHE A 113 -23.89 11.61 8.73
C PHE A 113 -22.79 12.55 8.26
N PRO A 114 -23.06 13.48 7.32
CA PRO A 114 -22.02 14.32 6.72
C PRO A 114 -21.31 15.21 7.75
N LYS A 115 -22.01 15.65 8.81
CA LYS A 115 -21.45 16.49 9.87
C LYS A 115 -20.49 15.74 10.82
N HIS A 116 -20.66 14.43 10.95
CA HIS A 116 -19.84 13.57 11.81
C HIS A 116 -18.77 12.82 11.04
N PHE A 117 -18.77 12.91 9.70
CA PHE A 117 -17.76 12.26 8.88
C PHE A 117 -16.45 13.02 8.97
N PRO A 118 -15.39 12.40 9.53
CA PRO A 118 -14.14 13.11 9.74
C PRO A 118 -13.47 13.36 8.39
N ASP A 119 -13.01 14.61 8.20
CA ASP A 119 -12.37 15.02 6.95
C ASP A 119 -11.12 14.18 6.60
N TRP A 120 -10.42 13.62 7.58
CA TRP A 120 -9.26 12.77 7.33
C TRP A 120 -9.62 11.42 6.68
N LEU A 121 -10.86 10.98 6.80
CA LEU A 121 -11.34 9.73 6.22
C LEU A 121 -11.81 9.89 4.76
N GLU A 122 -11.99 11.13 4.29
CA GLU A 122 -12.49 11.41 2.94
C GLU A 122 -11.56 10.86 1.84
N LEU A 123 -10.25 11.11 1.97
CA LEU A 123 -9.27 10.65 0.98
C LEU A 123 -9.00 9.15 1.05
N PRO A 124 -8.78 8.52 2.22
CA PRO A 124 -8.70 7.07 2.32
C PRO A 124 -9.98 6.36 1.85
N GLY A 125 -11.15 6.90 2.17
CA GLY A 125 -12.44 6.38 1.70
C GLY A 125 -12.55 6.44 0.18
N SER A 126 -12.14 7.54 -0.44
CA SER A 126 -12.10 7.70 -1.89
C SER A 126 -11.12 6.72 -2.55
N LEU A 127 -9.98 6.45 -1.93
CA LEU A 127 -9.03 5.46 -2.42
C LEU A 127 -9.64 4.06 -2.43
N ILE A 128 -10.28 3.64 -1.33
CA ILE A 128 -10.91 2.31 -1.24
C ILE A 128 -12.05 2.20 -2.24
N LEU A 129 -12.87 3.25 -2.38
CA LEU A 129 -13.93 3.28 -3.37
C LEU A 129 -13.37 3.13 -4.79
N LEU A 130 -12.28 3.83 -5.12
CA LEU A 130 -11.61 3.71 -6.41
C LEU A 130 -11.09 2.28 -6.65
N LEU A 131 -10.52 1.64 -5.63
CA LEU A 131 -10.03 0.26 -5.73
C LEU A 131 -11.16 -0.74 -5.99
N VAL A 132 -12.32 -0.56 -5.36
CA VAL A 132 -13.48 -1.44 -5.47
C VAL A 132 -14.20 -1.28 -6.80
N VAL A 133 -14.35 -0.02 -7.29
CA VAL A 133 -15.12 0.31 -8.50
C VAL A 133 -14.26 0.26 -9.77
N SER A 134 -12.93 0.14 -9.63
CA SER A 134 -12.02 0.21 -10.77
C SER A 134 -12.34 -0.84 -11.85
N PRO A 135 -12.49 -0.44 -13.13
CA PRO A 135 -12.75 -1.36 -14.21
C PRO A 135 -11.60 -2.35 -14.42
N HIS A 136 -11.93 -3.60 -14.75
CA HIS A 136 -10.94 -4.66 -15.02
C HIS A 136 -9.91 -4.25 -16.10
N PHE A 137 -10.34 -3.52 -17.10
CA PHE A 137 -9.47 -2.98 -18.14
C PHE A 137 -8.36 -2.10 -17.56
N LEU A 138 -8.72 -1.18 -16.68
CA LEU A 138 -7.79 -0.23 -16.06
C LEU A 138 -6.76 -0.96 -15.17
N VAL A 139 -7.22 -1.95 -14.43
CA VAL A 139 -6.36 -2.78 -13.58
C VAL A 139 -5.37 -3.59 -14.41
N HIS A 140 -5.81 -4.18 -15.52
CA HIS A 140 -4.98 -5.08 -16.33
C HIS A 140 -4.01 -4.34 -17.26
N HIS A 141 -4.42 -3.23 -17.85
CA HIS A 141 -3.65 -2.55 -18.89
C HIS A 141 -2.79 -1.39 -18.39
N ILE A 142 -3.15 -0.80 -17.26
CA ILE A 142 -2.41 0.35 -16.73
C ILE A 142 -1.59 -0.06 -15.51
N ARG A 143 -2.21 -0.76 -14.57
CA ARG A 143 -1.55 -1.12 -13.32
C ARG A 143 -0.48 -2.21 -13.54
N GLY A 144 0.74 -1.96 -13.06
CA GLY A 144 1.86 -2.91 -13.21
C GLY A 144 2.50 -2.94 -14.60
N THR A 145 2.02 -2.13 -15.56
CA THR A 145 2.61 -1.97 -16.87
C THR A 145 3.60 -0.79 -16.92
N TRP A 146 4.32 -0.65 -18.04
CA TRP A 146 5.18 0.51 -18.24
C TRP A 146 4.42 1.82 -18.22
N ILE A 147 3.19 1.83 -18.72
CA ILE A 147 2.29 3.00 -18.72
C ILE A 147 2.02 3.46 -17.28
N GLY A 148 1.68 2.52 -16.39
CA GLY A 148 1.47 2.82 -14.98
C GLY A 148 2.73 3.35 -14.29
N SER A 149 3.92 2.84 -14.65
CA SER A 149 5.18 3.37 -14.13
C SER A 149 5.47 4.79 -14.62
N VAL A 150 5.20 5.09 -15.89
CA VAL A 150 5.34 6.43 -16.46
C VAL A 150 4.37 7.41 -15.78
N ILE A 151 3.10 7.04 -15.65
CA ILE A 151 2.10 7.88 -14.96
C ILE A 151 2.52 8.14 -13.49
N SER A 152 2.97 7.11 -12.79
CA SER A 152 3.46 7.23 -11.41
C SER A 152 4.67 8.16 -11.32
N LEU A 153 5.56 8.11 -12.31
CA LEU A 153 6.72 9.01 -12.39
C LEU A 153 6.28 10.47 -12.58
N PHE A 154 5.34 10.73 -13.49
CA PHE A 154 4.79 12.08 -13.68
C PHE A 154 4.13 12.62 -12.42
N ILE A 155 3.33 11.82 -11.75
CA ILE A 155 2.71 12.21 -10.48
C ILE A 155 3.78 12.53 -9.44
N GLY A 156 4.78 11.67 -9.27
CA GLY A 156 5.87 11.88 -8.31
C GLY A 156 6.69 13.14 -8.60
N CYS A 157 7.02 13.39 -9.87
CA CYS A 157 7.72 14.62 -10.28
C CYS A 157 6.89 15.87 -10.01
N TYR A 158 5.60 15.83 -10.32
CA TYR A 158 4.70 16.95 -10.04
C TYR A 158 4.57 17.23 -8.54
N LEU A 159 4.42 16.18 -7.74
CA LEU A 159 4.37 16.28 -6.28
C LEU A 159 5.66 16.90 -5.71
N LEU A 160 6.81 16.49 -6.22
CA LEU A 160 8.10 17.05 -5.80
C LEU A 160 8.22 18.53 -6.18
N GLN A 161 7.90 18.86 -7.43
CA GLN A 161 7.94 20.24 -7.92
C GLN A 161 7.05 21.15 -7.09
N GLU A 162 5.82 20.74 -6.83
CA GLU A 162 4.86 21.53 -6.07
C GLU A 162 5.26 21.63 -4.59
N HIS A 163 5.80 20.56 -4.02
CA HIS A 163 6.33 20.59 -2.65
C HIS A 163 7.48 21.60 -2.50
N ILE A 164 8.42 21.63 -3.46
CA ILE A 164 9.52 22.61 -3.46
C ILE A 164 8.96 24.03 -3.61
N ARG A 165 7.98 24.23 -4.49
CA ARG A 165 7.34 25.52 -4.71
C ARG A 165 6.65 26.06 -3.44
N VAL A 166 5.87 25.21 -2.77
CA VAL A 166 5.12 25.55 -1.56
C VAL A 166 6.06 25.78 -0.37
N SER A 167 7.19 25.08 -0.32
CA SER A 167 8.22 25.25 0.73
C SER A 167 9.05 26.52 0.57
N GLY A 168 8.87 27.26 -0.53
CA GLY A 168 9.64 28.49 -0.80
C GLY A 168 11.07 28.24 -1.29
N GLY A 169 11.33 27.06 -1.86
CA GLY A 169 12.59 26.68 -2.47
C GLY A 169 13.16 25.36 -1.99
N PHE A 170 14.11 24.83 -2.78
CA PHE A 170 14.70 23.51 -2.55
C PHE A 170 15.37 23.40 -1.17
N ARG A 171 16.12 24.41 -0.76
CA ARG A 171 16.81 24.42 0.55
C ARG A 171 15.83 24.38 1.71
N ASN A 172 14.73 25.10 1.62
CA ASN A 172 13.74 25.19 2.69
C ASN A 172 12.94 23.88 2.86
N SER A 173 12.73 23.12 1.77
CA SER A 173 12.05 21.81 1.85
C SER A 173 12.81 20.80 2.68
N PHE A 174 14.13 20.94 2.84
CA PHE A 174 14.97 20.05 3.66
C PHE A 174 15.28 20.59 5.06
N THR A 175 15.06 21.88 5.32
CA THR A 175 15.44 22.50 6.61
C THR A 175 14.27 22.64 7.58
N GLN A 176 13.03 22.67 7.09
CA GLN A 176 11.86 22.74 7.97
C GLN A 176 11.58 21.38 8.63
N PRO A 177 11.28 21.32 9.94
CA PRO A 177 11.12 20.06 10.69
C PRO A 177 10.07 19.09 10.10
N ARG A 178 9.03 19.62 9.46
CA ARG A 178 8.00 18.83 8.77
C ARG A 178 8.24 18.69 7.27
N GLY A 179 9.07 19.54 6.68
CA GLY A 179 9.45 19.51 5.27
C GLY A 179 10.32 18.30 4.93
N VAL A 180 11.22 17.91 5.84
CA VAL A 180 12.12 16.76 5.64
C VAL A 180 11.35 15.46 5.46
N SER A 181 10.36 15.19 6.30
CA SER A 181 9.53 13.97 6.20
C SER A 181 8.79 13.90 4.87
N ASN A 182 8.17 15.01 4.44
CA ASN A 182 7.48 15.11 3.17
C ASN A 182 8.43 14.93 1.99
N THR A 183 9.58 15.58 2.03
CA THR A 183 10.58 15.50 0.97
C THR A 183 11.10 14.08 0.83
N VAL A 184 11.46 13.43 1.93
CA VAL A 184 11.92 12.02 1.93
C VAL A 184 10.81 11.11 1.43
N GLY A 185 9.56 11.29 1.89
CA GLY A 185 8.41 10.54 1.41
C GLY A 185 8.24 10.65 -0.11
N ILE A 186 8.29 11.87 -0.67
CA ILE A 186 8.15 12.10 -2.12
C ILE A 186 9.32 11.51 -2.90
N ILE A 187 10.55 11.59 -2.39
CA ILE A 187 11.70 10.94 -3.02
C ILE A 187 11.50 9.43 -3.08
N LEU A 188 11.01 8.81 -2.01
CA LEU A 188 10.69 7.37 -2.02
C LEU A 188 9.61 7.02 -3.05
N LEU A 189 8.64 7.91 -3.30
CA LEU A 189 7.67 7.72 -4.38
C LEU A 189 8.34 7.68 -5.76
N LEU A 190 9.38 8.47 -5.98
CA LEU A 190 10.09 8.53 -7.26
C LEU A 190 11.00 7.33 -7.49
N VAL A 191 11.53 6.71 -6.44
CA VAL A 191 12.45 5.57 -6.58
C VAL A 191 11.79 4.39 -7.30
N TYR A 192 10.53 4.07 -6.99
CA TYR A 192 9.85 2.92 -7.60
C TYR A 192 9.68 3.06 -9.13
N PRO A 193 9.03 4.13 -9.66
CA PRO A 193 8.81 4.22 -11.09
C PRO A 193 10.11 4.35 -11.89
N VAL A 194 11.11 5.05 -11.36
CA VAL A 194 12.43 5.15 -11.98
C VAL A 194 13.09 3.77 -12.07
N TRP A 195 13.11 3.03 -10.96
CA TRP A 195 13.69 1.69 -10.92
C TRP A 195 12.97 0.72 -11.85
N ALA A 196 11.63 0.75 -11.85
CA ALA A 196 10.79 -0.08 -12.70
C ALA A 196 11.00 0.20 -14.20
N LEU A 197 11.27 1.45 -14.57
CA LEU A 197 11.57 1.83 -15.95
C LEU A 197 12.98 1.43 -16.35
N ILE A 198 13.99 1.61 -15.49
CA ILE A 198 15.38 1.22 -15.76
C ILE A 198 15.46 -0.28 -16.05
N ILE A 199 14.86 -1.12 -15.22
CA ILE A 199 14.90 -2.59 -15.42
C ILE A 199 14.20 -3.02 -16.72
N ARG A 200 13.25 -2.25 -17.22
CA ARG A 200 12.59 -2.59 -18.50
C ARG A 200 13.36 -2.17 -19.73
N VAL A 201 14.23 -1.19 -19.59
CA VAL A 201 15.07 -0.68 -20.69
C VAL A 201 16.41 -1.41 -20.75
N ALA A 202 16.92 -1.90 -19.61
CA ALA A 202 18.11 -2.71 -19.51
C ALA A 202 17.85 -4.17 -19.90
#